data_4dadb1cfff9cfdaede70d0c00116c995
#
_entry.id   4dadb1cfff9cfdaede70d0c00116c995
#
_cell.length_a   1.000
_cell.length_b   1.000
_cell.length_c   1.000
_cell.angle_alpha   90.00
_cell.angle_beta   90.00
_cell.angle_gamma   90.00
#
_symmetry.space_group_name_H-M   'P 1'
#
loop_
_entity.id
_entity.type
_entity.pdbx_description
1 polymer ?
#
loop_
_entity_poly.entity_id
_entity_poly.type
_entity_poly.pdbx_seq_one_letter_code
_entity_poly.pdbx_strand_id
1 'polypeptide(L)'
;MITLEHICKTYRVARRNSGLSAAFASLFHREYETIHALEDISFHIREGEIVGYIGPNGAGKSSTIKIMSGILVPDSGQCHINGMNPWKQRKEYVKDIGVVFGQRSQLWWDVPVADSFELLKDIYRLSDQSYHRNLSYLIQLLDIGTIIRTPVRQLSLGQRMRCELAASLLHSPRILFLDEPTIGLDAVSKIAVRNIIREINRDHGTTIILTTHDTQDIEALTNRILLIGKGRLLLDGDLQMLKKHYSSAKHISIDYTPAPLCGRASDLLDILENGLSVIKDIPGHLEVLADTTTVSVSQVISILNSRLEINDLSITGTTMDEMVVSLYQEYSI
;
A
#
# COMPACT_ATOMS: atom_id res chain seq x y z
N MET A 1 15.91 12.69 0.10
CA MET A 1 15.48 12.66 1.48
C MET A 1 14.22 13.49 1.67
N ILE A 2 13.22 12.94 2.35
CA ILE A 2 11.89 13.53 2.49
C ILE A 2 11.66 13.86 3.96
N THR A 3 11.24 15.07 4.28
CA THR A 3 10.91 15.52 5.64
C THR A 3 9.58 16.25 5.61
N LEU A 4 8.62 15.78 6.39
CA LEU A 4 7.36 16.44 6.68
C LEU A 4 7.35 16.81 8.16
N GLU A 5 6.93 18.03 8.48
CA GLU A 5 6.85 18.54 9.85
C GLU A 5 5.52 19.27 10.04
N HIS A 6 4.71 18.76 10.95
CA HIS A 6 3.44 19.35 11.39
C HIS A 6 2.48 19.68 10.24
N ILE A 7 2.41 18.81 9.20
CA ILE A 7 1.56 19.03 8.05
C ILE A 7 0.09 18.86 8.44
N CYS A 8 -0.69 19.91 8.19
CA CYS A 8 -2.14 19.89 8.33
C CYS A 8 -2.83 20.24 7.01
N LYS A 9 -3.98 19.57 6.74
CA LYS A 9 -4.82 19.86 5.58
C LYS A 9 -6.29 19.67 5.88
N THR A 10 -7.07 20.70 5.61
CA THR A 10 -8.51 20.73 5.81
C THR A 10 -9.23 21.01 4.50
N TYR A 11 -10.32 20.31 4.24
CA TYR A 11 -11.22 20.57 3.12
C TYR A 11 -12.55 21.11 3.62
N ARG A 12 -13.10 22.08 2.92
CA ARG A 12 -14.45 22.56 3.11
C ARG A 12 -15.34 22.02 1.98
N VAL A 13 -16.21 21.10 2.32
CA VAL A 13 -17.12 20.47 1.35
C VAL A 13 -18.53 21.03 1.57
N ALA A 14 -19.14 21.56 0.51
CA ALA A 14 -20.52 22.03 0.60
C ALA A 14 -21.47 20.84 0.81
N ARG A 15 -22.26 20.87 1.87
CA ARG A 15 -23.28 19.86 2.16
C ARG A 15 -24.44 20.05 1.18
N ARG A 16 -24.65 19.09 0.29
CA ARG A 16 -25.78 19.11 -0.63
C ARG A 16 -26.94 18.31 -0.02
N ASN A 17 -27.98 18.98 0.35
CA ASN A 17 -29.24 18.33 0.71
C ASN A 17 -29.98 17.93 -0.56
N SER A 18 -30.55 16.73 -0.62
CA SER A 18 -31.33 16.23 -1.75
C SER A 18 -32.74 16.92 -1.80
N GLY A 19 -33.12 17.35 -3.01
CA GLY A 19 -34.46 17.95 -3.28
C GLY A 19 -34.37 19.31 -3.98
N LEU A 20 -35.36 19.61 -4.84
CA LEU A 20 -35.40 20.86 -5.62
C LEU A 20 -35.48 22.11 -4.74
N SER A 21 -36.25 22.06 -3.63
CA SER A 21 -36.31 23.13 -2.65
C SER A 21 -35.01 23.39 -1.92
N ALA A 22 -34.26 22.32 -1.60
CA ALA A 22 -32.95 22.42 -1.01
C ALA A 22 -31.90 22.96 -1.99
N ALA A 23 -32.03 22.65 -3.29
CA ALA A 23 -31.18 23.22 -4.34
C ALA A 23 -31.34 24.73 -4.48
N PHE A 24 -32.59 25.24 -4.39
CA PHE A 24 -32.86 26.70 -4.36
C PHE A 24 -32.36 27.37 -3.08
N ALA A 25 -32.53 26.74 -1.91
CA ALA A 25 -32.05 27.28 -0.64
C ALA A 25 -30.50 27.32 -0.60
N SER A 26 -29.82 26.38 -1.25
CA SER A 26 -28.36 26.31 -1.33
C SER A 26 -27.71 27.42 -2.16
N LEU A 27 -28.48 28.14 -2.99
CA LEU A 27 -28.00 29.34 -3.70
C LEU A 27 -27.77 30.52 -2.76
N PHE A 28 -28.48 30.58 -1.64
CA PHE A 28 -28.44 31.70 -0.69
C PHE A 28 -27.78 31.32 0.64
N HIS A 29 -27.84 30.02 1.06
CA HIS A 29 -27.21 29.53 2.27
C HIS A 29 -26.52 28.21 1.96
N ARG A 30 -25.17 28.23 1.90
CA ARG A 30 -24.34 27.03 1.75
C ARG A 30 -23.82 26.62 3.13
N GLU A 31 -24.25 25.47 3.60
CA GLU A 31 -23.62 24.82 4.75
C GLU A 31 -22.35 24.11 4.28
N TYR A 32 -21.27 24.30 5.01
CA TYR A 32 -19.99 23.65 4.73
C TYR A 32 -19.65 22.69 5.85
N GLU A 33 -19.31 21.49 5.48
CA GLU A 33 -18.69 20.50 6.35
C GLU A 33 -17.18 20.64 6.24
N THR A 34 -16.52 20.68 7.40
CA THR A 34 -15.06 20.76 7.48
C THR A 34 -14.49 19.36 7.69
N ILE A 35 -13.69 18.88 6.73
CA ILE A 35 -13.02 17.58 6.79
C ILE A 35 -11.55 17.82 7.06
N HIS A 36 -11.06 17.40 8.23
CA HIS A 36 -9.65 17.40 8.58
C HIS A 36 -8.99 16.19 7.93
N ALA A 37 -8.40 16.39 6.76
CA ALA A 37 -7.80 15.31 5.97
C ALA A 37 -6.43 14.91 6.49
N LEU A 38 -5.66 15.87 7.04
CA LEU A 38 -4.37 15.64 7.69
C LEU A 38 -4.29 16.52 8.93
N GLU A 39 -3.84 15.92 10.03
CA GLU A 39 -3.65 16.56 11.32
C GLU A 39 -2.27 16.20 11.88
N ASP A 40 -1.35 17.15 11.84
CA ASP A 40 -0.01 17.05 12.46
C ASP A 40 0.84 15.87 11.93
N ILE A 41 0.86 15.68 10.61
CA ILE A 41 1.68 14.64 9.99
C ILE A 41 3.15 15.05 10.00
N SER A 42 3.97 14.25 10.68
CA SER A 42 5.42 14.44 10.77
C SER A 42 6.15 13.11 10.59
N PHE A 43 7.06 13.05 9.62
CA PHE A 43 7.94 11.89 9.41
C PHE A 43 9.14 12.24 8.54
N HIS A 44 10.11 11.34 8.52
CA HIS A 44 11.32 11.46 7.73
C HIS A 44 11.60 10.16 6.96
N ILE A 45 11.94 10.27 5.66
CA ILE A 45 12.33 9.15 4.82
C ILE A 45 13.74 9.40 4.28
N ARG A 46 14.60 8.39 4.38
CA ARG A 46 16.00 8.44 3.89
C ARG A 46 16.05 8.18 2.39
N GLU A 47 17.16 8.55 1.80
CA GLU A 47 17.45 8.23 0.39
C GLU A 47 17.54 6.72 0.18
N GLY A 48 16.97 6.21 -0.91
CA GLY A 48 16.97 4.80 -1.27
C GLY A 48 16.00 3.91 -0.48
N GLU A 49 15.26 4.44 0.50
CA GLU A 49 14.23 3.64 1.20
C GLU A 49 13.03 3.34 0.30
N ILE A 50 12.45 2.14 0.46
CA ILE A 50 11.08 1.83 0.01
C ILE A 50 10.19 1.83 1.26
N VAL A 51 9.25 2.76 1.31
CA VAL A 51 8.36 2.95 2.46
C VAL A 51 6.92 2.69 2.05
N GLY A 52 6.26 1.81 2.80
CA GLY A 52 4.82 1.58 2.70
C GLY A 52 4.03 2.62 3.49
N TYR A 53 3.21 3.42 2.81
CA TYR A 53 2.32 4.39 3.44
C TYR A 53 0.91 3.84 3.46
N ILE A 54 0.52 3.23 4.58
CA ILE A 54 -0.67 2.39 4.70
C ILE A 54 -1.74 3.03 5.60
N GLY A 55 -2.97 2.59 5.44
CA GLY A 55 -4.11 3.07 6.22
C GLY A 55 -5.44 2.82 5.49
N PRO A 56 -6.58 2.90 6.18
CA PRO A 56 -7.88 2.69 5.56
C PRO A 56 -8.22 3.77 4.52
N ASN A 57 -9.29 3.53 3.77
CA ASN A 57 -9.80 4.52 2.83
C ASN A 57 -10.24 5.79 3.57
N GLY A 58 -9.86 6.95 3.03
CA GLY A 58 -10.14 8.24 3.68
C GLY A 58 -9.15 8.64 4.78
N ALA A 59 -8.16 7.81 5.11
CA ALA A 59 -7.17 8.12 6.16
C ALA A 59 -6.26 9.32 5.86
N GLY A 60 -6.18 9.79 4.60
CA GLY A 60 -5.34 10.91 4.19
C GLY A 60 -4.17 10.54 3.26
N LYS A 61 -3.99 9.26 2.90
CA LYS A 61 -2.87 8.77 2.08
C LYS A 61 -2.65 9.60 0.80
N SER A 62 -3.65 9.67 -0.06
CA SER A 62 -3.55 10.41 -1.33
C SER A 62 -3.39 11.93 -1.13
N SER A 63 -3.88 12.49 0.00
CA SER A 63 -3.65 13.90 0.33
C SER A 63 -2.18 14.15 0.65
N THR A 64 -1.55 13.25 1.41
CA THR A 64 -0.12 13.32 1.72
C THR A 64 0.73 13.16 0.46
N ILE A 65 0.43 12.17 -0.40
CA ILE A 65 1.13 12.01 -1.70
C ILE A 65 0.99 13.27 -2.56
N LYS A 66 -0.19 13.87 -2.63
CA LYS A 66 -0.40 15.12 -3.38
C LYS A 66 0.38 16.32 -2.82
N ILE A 67 0.56 16.39 -1.50
CA ILE A 67 1.41 17.42 -0.88
C ILE A 67 2.87 17.15 -1.22
N MET A 68 3.34 15.93 -1.02
CA MET A 68 4.72 15.56 -1.36
C MET A 68 5.02 15.73 -2.85
N SER A 69 4.08 15.43 -3.74
CA SER A 69 4.26 15.65 -5.19
C SER A 69 4.07 17.12 -5.64
N GLY A 70 3.81 18.04 -4.70
CA GLY A 70 3.63 19.46 -4.99
C GLY A 70 2.33 19.80 -5.72
N ILE A 71 1.36 18.87 -5.78
CA ILE A 71 0.03 19.09 -6.37
C ILE A 71 -0.87 19.86 -5.40
N LEU A 72 -0.71 19.60 -4.10
CA LEU A 72 -1.52 20.19 -3.04
C LEU A 72 -0.62 20.99 -2.08
N VAL A 73 -1.11 22.17 -1.70
CA VAL A 73 -0.45 22.98 -0.68
C VAL A 73 -1.12 22.68 0.68
N PRO A 74 -0.36 22.37 1.74
CA PRO A 74 -0.91 22.20 3.08
C PRO A 74 -1.40 23.54 3.65
N ASP A 75 -2.25 23.46 4.66
CA ASP A 75 -2.73 24.67 5.35
C ASP A 75 -1.70 25.17 6.38
N SER A 76 -0.92 24.25 6.96
CA SER A 76 0.21 24.55 7.84
C SER A 76 1.26 23.45 7.80
N GLY A 77 2.40 23.67 8.42
CA GLY A 77 3.54 22.76 8.47
C GLY A 77 4.55 23.00 7.35
N GLN A 78 5.59 22.17 7.33
CA GLN A 78 6.70 22.27 6.38
C GLN A 78 6.92 20.92 5.68
N CYS A 79 7.26 21.00 4.39
CA CYS A 79 7.66 19.84 3.61
C CYS A 79 8.93 20.20 2.83
N HIS A 80 9.97 19.43 3.06
CA HIS A 80 11.25 19.56 2.38
C HIS A 80 11.62 18.20 1.77
N ILE A 81 11.86 18.20 0.46
CA ILE A 81 12.23 17.01 -0.29
C ILE A 81 13.47 17.35 -1.12
N ASN A 82 14.57 16.66 -0.87
CA ASN A 82 15.89 16.97 -1.42
C ASN A 82 16.29 18.46 -1.21
N GLY A 83 15.91 19.04 -0.07
CA GLY A 83 16.15 20.45 0.25
C GLY A 83 15.21 21.44 -0.44
N MET A 84 14.30 20.97 -1.30
CA MET A 84 13.33 21.81 -2.01
C MET A 84 11.96 21.77 -1.33
N ASN A 85 11.25 22.89 -1.39
CA ASN A 85 9.84 22.92 -1.01
C ASN A 85 8.97 22.61 -2.27
N PRO A 86 8.14 21.54 -2.25
CA PRO A 86 7.45 21.03 -3.42
C PRO A 86 6.55 22.04 -4.16
N TRP A 87 5.90 22.98 -3.42
CA TRP A 87 4.98 23.97 -4.03
C TRP A 87 5.64 25.31 -4.30
N LYS A 88 6.71 25.68 -3.55
CA LYS A 88 7.43 26.95 -3.79
C LYS A 88 8.42 26.83 -4.96
N GLN A 89 9.07 25.67 -5.08
CA GLN A 89 10.10 25.40 -6.09
C GLN A 89 9.63 24.35 -7.12
N ARG A 90 8.32 24.33 -7.40
CA ARG A 90 7.65 23.26 -8.16
C ARG A 90 8.34 22.94 -9.49
N LYS A 91 8.80 23.93 -10.22
CA LYS A 91 9.34 23.76 -11.57
C LYS A 91 10.66 22.96 -11.60
N GLU A 92 11.49 23.16 -10.58
CA GLU A 92 12.72 22.38 -10.38
C GLU A 92 12.42 21.04 -9.71
N TYR A 93 11.55 21.07 -8.72
CA TYR A 93 11.19 19.91 -7.94
C TYR A 93 10.61 18.76 -8.79
N VAL A 94 9.72 19.04 -9.73
CA VAL A 94 9.06 18.00 -10.56
C VAL A 94 10.03 17.25 -11.48
N LYS A 95 11.24 17.75 -11.69
CA LYS A 95 12.28 17.04 -12.44
C LYS A 95 12.91 15.89 -11.67
N ASP A 96 12.84 15.94 -10.34
CA ASP A 96 13.45 14.96 -9.43
C ASP A 96 12.47 13.86 -9.01
N ILE A 97 11.17 13.99 -9.36
CA ILE A 97 10.14 13.07 -8.92
C ILE A 97 9.40 12.41 -10.09
N GLY A 98 9.10 11.13 -9.93
CA GLY A 98 8.10 10.40 -10.70
C GLY A 98 6.86 10.18 -9.83
N VAL A 99 5.68 10.22 -10.45
CA VAL A 99 4.41 9.98 -9.76
C VAL A 99 3.54 9.07 -10.60
N VAL A 100 3.00 8.02 -10.00
CA VAL A 100 2.00 7.15 -10.63
C VAL A 100 0.77 7.12 -9.75
N PHE A 101 -0.38 7.48 -10.32
CA PHE A 101 -1.68 7.36 -9.67
C PHE A 101 -2.43 6.18 -10.29
N GLY A 102 -2.69 5.12 -9.53
CA GLY A 102 -3.25 3.88 -10.07
C GLY A 102 -4.58 4.04 -10.82
N GLN A 103 -5.39 5.03 -10.44
CA GLN A 103 -6.68 5.30 -11.08
C GLN A 103 -6.65 6.41 -12.13
N ARG A 104 -5.51 7.08 -12.33
CA ARG A 104 -5.38 8.20 -13.29
C ARG A 104 -4.19 7.96 -14.19
N SER A 105 -4.43 8.11 -15.50
CA SER A 105 -3.36 8.01 -16.49
C SER A 105 -2.71 9.37 -16.72
N GLN A 106 -1.37 9.37 -16.82
CA GLN A 106 -0.59 10.48 -17.34
C GLN A 106 -0.35 10.36 -18.84
N LEU A 107 -0.66 9.19 -19.41
CA LEU A 107 -0.56 8.92 -20.83
C LEU A 107 -1.83 9.41 -21.56
N TRP A 108 -1.66 9.88 -22.78
CA TRP A 108 -2.77 10.34 -23.61
C TRP A 108 -3.57 9.16 -24.15
N TRP A 109 -4.86 9.15 -23.87
CA TRP A 109 -5.76 8.01 -24.05
C TRP A 109 -5.88 7.50 -25.48
N ASP A 110 -5.95 8.43 -26.46
CA ASP A 110 -6.26 8.12 -27.86
C ASP A 110 -5.04 7.97 -28.75
N VAL A 111 -3.83 8.22 -28.25
CA VAL A 111 -2.59 8.13 -29.03
C VAL A 111 -1.73 6.94 -28.59
N PRO A 112 -0.80 6.48 -29.46
CA PRO A 112 0.20 5.49 -29.08
C PRO A 112 1.00 5.91 -27.85
N VAL A 113 1.43 4.93 -27.06
CA VAL A 113 2.28 5.17 -25.87
C VAL A 113 3.54 5.95 -26.23
N ALA A 114 4.16 5.64 -27.39
CA ALA A 114 5.36 6.32 -27.88
C ALA A 114 5.15 7.82 -28.01
N ASP A 115 4.00 8.25 -28.53
CA ASP A 115 3.69 9.68 -28.70
C ASP A 115 3.58 10.41 -27.36
N SER A 116 3.03 9.72 -26.35
CA SER A 116 3.01 10.22 -24.97
C SER A 116 4.42 10.37 -24.41
N PHE A 117 5.33 9.43 -24.71
CA PHE A 117 6.72 9.49 -24.27
C PHE A 117 7.50 10.62 -24.95
N GLU A 118 7.28 10.85 -26.25
CA GLU A 118 7.89 11.99 -26.96
C GLU A 118 7.45 13.33 -26.35
N LEU A 119 6.15 13.44 -26.01
CA LEU A 119 5.67 14.66 -25.36
C LEU A 119 6.26 14.83 -23.96
N LEU A 120 6.43 13.75 -23.18
CA LEU A 120 7.10 13.80 -21.88
C LEU A 120 8.58 14.18 -22.00
N LYS A 121 9.28 13.72 -23.05
CA LYS A 121 10.65 14.16 -23.38
C LYS A 121 10.71 15.68 -23.48
N ASP A 122 9.78 16.28 -24.20
CA ASP A 122 9.73 17.73 -24.40
C ASP A 122 9.36 18.47 -23.10
N ILE A 123 8.38 17.97 -22.35
CA ILE A 123 7.97 18.53 -21.06
C ILE A 123 9.14 18.55 -20.06
N TYR A 124 9.87 17.44 -19.95
CA TYR A 124 11.04 17.32 -19.06
C TYR A 124 12.33 17.88 -19.67
N ARG A 125 12.29 18.32 -20.94
CA ARG A 125 13.43 18.85 -21.69
C ARG A 125 14.62 17.91 -21.72
N LEU A 126 14.36 16.64 -22.00
CA LEU A 126 15.38 15.62 -22.10
C LEU A 126 16.15 15.78 -23.42
N SER A 127 17.48 15.59 -23.37
CA SER A 127 18.25 15.47 -24.61
C SER A 127 17.88 14.18 -25.35
N ASP A 128 18.02 14.16 -26.68
CA ASP A 128 17.76 12.95 -27.48
C ASP A 128 18.57 11.75 -26.98
N GLN A 129 19.82 11.96 -26.65
CA GLN A 129 20.70 10.93 -26.13
C GLN A 129 20.20 10.34 -24.80
N SER A 130 19.80 11.18 -23.84
CA SER A 130 19.26 10.75 -22.56
C SER A 130 17.92 10.04 -22.72
N TYR A 131 17.04 10.58 -23.56
CA TYR A 131 15.75 10.00 -23.87
C TYR A 131 15.88 8.59 -24.46
N HIS A 132 16.66 8.42 -25.53
CA HIS A 132 16.80 7.10 -26.16
C HIS A 132 17.47 6.07 -25.27
N ARG A 133 18.47 6.47 -24.48
CA ARG A 133 19.12 5.60 -23.49
C ARG A 133 18.12 5.12 -22.45
N ASN A 134 17.39 6.05 -21.83
CA ASN A 134 16.43 5.73 -20.78
C ASN A 134 15.26 4.92 -21.34
N LEU A 135 14.73 5.31 -22.50
CA LEU A 135 13.64 4.59 -23.14
C LEU A 135 14.03 3.15 -23.49
N SER A 136 15.22 2.94 -24.04
CA SER A 136 15.72 1.59 -24.38
C SER A 136 15.82 0.71 -23.14
N TYR A 137 16.32 1.24 -22.03
CA TYR A 137 16.37 0.54 -20.75
C TYR A 137 14.95 0.21 -20.24
N LEU A 138 14.04 1.18 -20.25
CA LEU A 138 12.67 1.01 -19.76
C LEU A 138 11.85 0.05 -20.64
N ILE A 139 12.08 0.01 -21.95
CA ILE A 139 11.44 -0.96 -22.84
C ILE A 139 11.80 -2.38 -22.42
N GLN A 140 13.07 -2.65 -22.11
CA GLN A 140 13.53 -3.96 -21.68
C GLN A 140 13.04 -4.30 -20.27
N LEU A 141 13.22 -3.39 -19.31
CA LEU A 141 12.84 -3.58 -17.91
C LEU A 141 11.34 -3.86 -17.76
N LEU A 142 10.51 -3.12 -18.49
CA LEU A 142 9.05 -3.14 -18.35
C LEU A 142 8.35 -4.05 -19.39
N ASP A 143 9.13 -4.67 -20.28
CA ASP A 143 8.60 -5.50 -21.38
C ASP A 143 7.45 -4.81 -22.14
N ILE A 144 7.70 -3.57 -22.59
CA ILE A 144 6.70 -2.76 -23.30
C ILE A 144 6.96 -2.62 -24.80
N GLY A 145 8.01 -3.28 -25.33
CA GLY A 145 8.46 -3.13 -26.70
C GLY A 145 7.39 -3.44 -27.75
N THR A 146 6.58 -4.46 -27.51
CA THR A 146 5.49 -4.89 -28.42
C THR A 146 4.28 -3.97 -28.39
N ILE A 147 4.08 -3.23 -27.28
CA ILE A 147 2.87 -2.43 -27.02
C ILE A 147 3.09 -0.92 -27.13
N ILE A 148 4.33 -0.47 -27.24
CA ILE A 148 4.67 0.97 -27.26
C ILE A 148 4.00 1.76 -28.41
N ARG A 149 3.66 1.07 -29.51
CA ARG A 149 2.96 1.66 -30.67
C ARG A 149 1.45 1.54 -30.60
N THR A 150 0.93 0.95 -29.53
CA THR A 150 -0.51 0.74 -29.32
C THR A 150 -1.12 1.96 -28.65
N PRO A 151 -2.29 2.46 -29.05
CA PRO A 151 -3.03 3.49 -28.33
C PRO A 151 -3.35 3.05 -26.89
N VAL A 152 -3.19 3.96 -25.93
CA VAL A 152 -3.32 3.67 -24.49
C VAL A 152 -4.66 3.02 -24.14
N ARG A 153 -5.75 3.44 -24.79
CA ARG A 153 -7.11 2.87 -24.59
C ARG A 153 -7.24 1.39 -24.94
N GLN A 154 -6.33 0.83 -25.74
CA GLN A 154 -6.35 -0.56 -26.17
C GLN A 154 -5.52 -1.49 -25.28
N LEU A 155 -4.77 -0.91 -24.34
CA LEU A 155 -3.93 -1.67 -23.42
C LEU A 155 -4.77 -2.31 -22.30
N SER A 156 -4.37 -3.52 -21.89
CA SER A 156 -4.86 -4.08 -20.62
C SER A 156 -4.41 -3.21 -19.44
N LEU A 157 -5.06 -3.35 -18.29
CA LEU A 157 -4.70 -2.56 -17.11
C LEU A 157 -3.23 -2.78 -16.69
N GLY A 158 -2.75 -4.03 -16.74
CA GLY A 158 -1.35 -4.35 -16.43
C GLY A 158 -0.37 -3.79 -17.45
N GLN A 159 -0.69 -3.87 -18.76
CA GLN A 159 0.10 -3.22 -19.81
C GLN A 159 0.15 -1.70 -19.63
N ARG A 160 -1.00 -1.09 -19.34
CA ARG A 160 -1.07 0.34 -19.07
C ARG A 160 -0.23 0.73 -17.86
N MET A 161 -0.30 -0.02 -16.76
CA MET A 161 0.50 0.25 -15.57
C MET A 161 2.01 0.20 -15.85
N ARG A 162 2.48 -0.76 -16.65
CA ARG A 162 3.88 -0.82 -17.08
C ARG A 162 4.28 0.42 -17.90
N CYS A 163 3.42 0.89 -18.78
CA CYS A 163 3.65 2.12 -19.53
C CYS A 163 3.60 3.39 -18.65
N GLU A 164 2.72 3.43 -17.63
CA GLU A 164 2.69 4.51 -16.63
C GLU A 164 3.97 4.59 -15.81
N LEU A 165 4.50 3.42 -15.38
CA LEU A 165 5.80 3.35 -14.72
C LEU A 165 6.91 3.83 -15.64
N ALA A 166 6.93 3.41 -16.92
CA ALA A 166 7.90 3.91 -17.90
C ALA A 166 7.84 5.44 -18.02
N ALA A 167 6.64 5.99 -18.17
CA ALA A 167 6.43 7.44 -18.27
C ALA A 167 6.97 8.20 -17.05
N SER A 168 6.73 7.67 -15.84
CA SER A 168 7.18 8.27 -14.59
C SER A 168 8.70 8.18 -14.36
N LEU A 169 9.37 7.28 -15.05
CA LEU A 169 10.81 7.01 -14.94
C LEU A 169 11.65 7.57 -16.08
N LEU A 170 11.02 8.06 -17.16
CA LEU A 170 11.69 8.47 -18.40
C LEU A 170 12.77 9.55 -18.16
N HIS A 171 12.55 10.42 -17.19
CA HIS A 171 13.45 11.50 -16.81
C HIS A 171 14.41 11.15 -15.66
N SER A 172 14.48 9.84 -15.28
CA SER A 172 15.35 9.31 -14.22
C SER A 172 15.18 10.01 -12.87
N PRO A 173 13.98 10.01 -12.29
CA PRO A 173 13.70 10.69 -11.02
C PRO A 173 14.46 10.01 -9.86
N ARG A 174 14.81 10.80 -8.83
CA ARG A 174 15.38 10.29 -7.58
C ARG A 174 14.34 9.73 -6.63
N ILE A 175 13.08 10.18 -6.78
CA ILE A 175 11.96 9.79 -5.91
C ILE A 175 10.79 9.34 -6.78
N LEU A 176 10.16 8.25 -6.40
CA LEU A 176 8.98 7.70 -7.05
C LEU A 176 7.82 7.59 -6.05
N PHE A 177 6.75 8.30 -6.32
CA PHE A 177 5.49 8.18 -5.59
C PHE A 177 4.55 7.26 -6.35
N LEU A 178 4.10 6.19 -5.69
CA LEU A 178 3.21 5.18 -6.23
C LEU A 178 1.92 5.14 -5.40
N ASP A 179 0.84 5.70 -5.94
CA ASP A 179 -0.47 5.71 -5.27
C ASP A 179 -1.32 4.56 -5.82
N GLU A 180 -1.34 3.44 -5.09
CA GLU A 180 -2.04 2.20 -5.41
C GLU A 180 -1.68 1.59 -6.80
N PRO A 181 -0.39 1.32 -7.09
CA PRO A 181 0.05 0.93 -8.43
C PRO A 181 -0.41 -0.47 -8.88
N THR A 182 -0.88 -1.31 -7.97
CA THR A 182 -1.33 -2.69 -8.25
C THR A 182 -2.84 -2.84 -8.23
N ILE A 183 -3.59 -1.75 -7.99
CA ILE A 183 -5.05 -1.80 -7.90
C ILE A 183 -5.70 -2.32 -9.18
N GLY A 184 -6.57 -3.33 -9.03
CA GLY A 184 -7.31 -3.91 -10.16
C GLY A 184 -6.47 -4.78 -11.10
N LEU A 185 -5.17 -5.00 -10.83
CA LEU A 185 -4.33 -5.91 -11.61
C LEU A 185 -4.60 -7.36 -11.24
N ASP A 186 -4.45 -8.26 -12.21
CA ASP A 186 -4.38 -9.70 -11.96
C ASP A 186 -3.08 -10.09 -11.23
N ALA A 187 -3.04 -11.32 -10.69
CA ALA A 187 -1.92 -11.80 -9.88
C ALA A 187 -0.57 -11.77 -10.61
N VAL A 188 -0.55 -12.11 -11.90
CA VAL A 188 0.67 -12.12 -12.71
C VAL A 188 1.20 -10.70 -12.92
N SER A 189 0.30 -9.78 -13.27
CA SER A 189 0.62 -8.36 -13.44
C SER A 189 1.11 -7.72 -12.14
N LYS A 190 0.51 -8.06 -10.98
CA LYS A 190 0.96 -7.59 -9.66
C LYS A 190 2.41 -8.03 -9.38
N ILE A 191 2.73 -9.31 -9.60
CA ILE A 191 4.08 -9.83 -9.41
C ILE A 191 5.07 -9.11 -10.32
N ALA A 192 4.73 -8.91 -11.58
CA ALA A 192 5.59 -8.19 -12.53
C ALA A 192 5.87 -6.74 -12.05
N VAL A 193 4.83 -6.00 -11.65
CA VAL A 193 4.96 -4.63 -11.14
C VAL A 193 5.82 -4.58 -9.86
N ARG A 194 5.63 -5.52 -8.92
CA ARG A 194 6.47 -5.62 -7.70
C ARG A 194 7.95 -5.85 -8.03
N ASN A 195 8.24 -6.74 -8.96
CA ASN A 195 9.62 -7.01 -9.37
C ASN A 195 10.27 -5.78 -9.98
N ILE A 196 9.57 -5.08 -10.85
CA ILE A 196 10.00 -3.83 -11.46
C ILE A 196 10.32 -2.76 -10.41
N ILE A 197 9.43 -2.57 -9.43
CA ILE A 197 9.63 -1.59 -8.35
C ILE A 197 10.90 -1.90 -7.55
N ARG A 198 11.14 -3.17 -7.21
CA ARG A 198 12.39 -3.60 -6.54
C ARG A 198 13.62 -3.33 -7.38
N GLU A 199 13.55 -3.62 -8.67
CA GLU A 199 14.65 -3.48 -9.61
C GLU A 199 15.04 -2.01 -9.78
N ILE A 200 14.06 -1.12 -9.92
CA ILE A 200 14.26 0.33 -9.95
C ILE A 200 14.96 0.83 -8.68
N ASN A 201 14.52 0.41 -7.52
CA ASN A 201 15.14 0.81 -6.25
C ASN A 201 16.58 0.26 -6.15
N ARG A 202 16.79 -1.02 -6.46
CA ARG A 202 18.11 -1.67 -6.37
C ARG A 202 19.12 -1.06 -7.34
N ASP A 203 18.72 -0.84 -8.59
CA ASP A 203 19.67 -0.48 -9.66
C ASP A 203 19.96 1.03 -9.71
N HIS A 204 18.99 1.85 -9.26
CA HIS A 204 19.11 3.31 -9.31
C HIS A 204 19.11 3.99 -7.94
N GLY A 205 18.90 3.26 -6.85
CA GLY A 205 18.79 3.83 -5.51
C GLY A 205 17.59 4.76 -5.37
N THR A 206 16.58 4.63 -6.23
CA THR A 206 15.38 5.50 -6.22
C THR A 206 14.62 5.33 -4.90
N THR A 207 14.35 6.42 -4.21
CA THR A 207 13.49 6.43 -3.00
C THR A 207 12.06 6.23 -3.42
N ILE A 208 11.34 5.27 -2.84
CA ILE A 208 9.99 4.91 -3.25
C ILE A 208 9.02 5.04 -2.09
N ILE A 209 7.94 5.78 -2.29
CA ILE A 209 6.82 5.84 -1.37
C ILE A 209 5.63 5.18 -2.05
N LEU A 210 5.17 4.09 -1.45
CA LEU A 210 4.10 3.25 -1.98
C LEU A 210 2.87 3.35 -1.08
N THR A 211 1.73 3.80 -1.62
CA THR A 211 0.46 3.58 -0.94
C THR A 211 -0.18 2.31 -1.50
N THR A 212 -0.70 1.48 -0.63
CA THR A 212 -1.44 0.28 -1.01
C THR A 212 -2.35 -0.16 0.13
N HIS A 213 -3.39 -0.88 -0.22
CA HIS A 213 -4.21 -1.67 0.69
C HIS A 213 -3.98 -3.18 0.50
N ASP A 214 -3.13 -3.56 -0.47
CA ASP A 214 -2.72 -4.94 -0.71
C ASP A 214 -1.54 -5.29 0.21
N THR A 215 -1.79 -6.13 1.20
CA THR A 215 -0.79 -6.56 2.20
C THR A 215 0.38 -7.30 1.57
N GLN A 216 0.17 -7.98 0.45
CA GLN A 216 1.24 -8.63 -0.31
C GLN A 216 2.19 -7.62 -0.95
N ASP A 217 1.73 -6.42 -1.33
CA ASP A 217 2.61 -5.36 -1.81
C ASP A 217 3.50 -4.84 -0.69
N ILE A 218 2.91 -4.64 0.51
CA ILE A 218 3.63 -4.21 1.70
C ILE A 218 4.74 -5.23 2.01
N GLU A 219 4.37 -6.49 2.11
CA GLU A 219 5.29 -7.57 2.46
C GLU A 219 6.41 -7.76 1.44
N ALA A 220 6.06 -7.62 0.17
CA ALA A 220 6.98 -7.84 -0.93
C ALA A 220 7.95 -6.67 -1.14
N LEU A 221 7.54 -5.44 -0.90
CA LEU A 221 8.27 -4.25 -1.35
C LEU A 221 8.89 -3.45 -0.22
N THR A 222 8.30 -3.46 0.99
CA THR A 222 8.67 -2.49 2.01
C THR A 222 9.38 -3.13 3.20
N ASN A 223 10.36 -2.43 3.76
CA ASN A 223 10.98 -2.78 5.03
C ASN A 223 10.46 -1.91 6.18
N ARG A 224 9.85 -0.77 5.86
CA ARG A 224 9.31 0.20 6.82
C ARG A 224 7.92 0.62 6.40
N ILE A 225 7.04 0.74 7.37
CA ILE A 225 5.67 1.22 7.17
C ILE A 225 5.38 2.47 7.99
N LEU A 226 4.62 3.35 7.37
CA LEU A 226 4.00 4.51 8.00
C LEU A 226 2.49 4.25 8.01
N LEU A 227 1.91 4.01 9.18
CA LEU A 227 0.47 3.80 9.33
C LEU A 227 -0.22 5.13 9.59
N ILE A 228 -1.17 5.47 8.71
CA ILE A 228 -2.01 6.67 8.88
C ILE A 228 -3.46 6.27 9.16
N GLY A 229 -4.08 6.96 10.12
CA GLY A 229 -5.50 6.82 10.44
C GLY A 229 -6.10 8.16 10.84
N LYS A 230 -7.31 8.46 10.34
CA LYS A 230 -8.02 9.72 10.65
C LYS A 230 -7.16 10.97 10.47
N GLY A 231 -6.31 10.99 9.46
CA GLY A 231 -5.43 12.12 9.16
C GLY A 231 -4.19 12.24 10.03
N ARG A 232 -3.89 11.29 10.91
CA ARG A 232 -2.73 11.30 11.81
C ARG A 232 -1.79 10.13 11.53
N LEU A 233 -0.50 10.34 11.72
CA LEU A 233 0.48 9.26 11.71
C LEU A 233 0.37 8.51 13.05
N LEU A 234 0.04 7.24 12.98
CA LEU A 234 -0.20 6.39 14.16
C LEU A 234 1.01 5.54 14.51
N LEU A 235 1.73 5.10 13.47
CA LEU A 235 2.90 4.25 13.63
C LEU A 235 3.92 4.54 12.52
N ASP A 236 5.18 4.56 12.89
CA ASP A 236 6.34 4.57 12.02
C ASP A 236 7.27 3.45 12.48
N GLY A 237 7.36 2.37 11.73
CA GLY A 237 8.03 1.17 12.22
C GLY A 237 8.63 0.28 11.14
N ASP A 238 9.65 -0.48 11.57
CA ASP A 238 10.24 -1.55 10.76
C ASP A 238 9.27 -2.72 10.64
N LEU A 239 9.04 -3.18 9.41
CA LEU A 239 8.06 -4.24 9.12
C LEU A 239 8.45 -5.58 9.75
N GLN A 240 9.75 -5.91 9.84
CA GLN A 240 10.21 -7.16 10.43
C GLN A 240 10.03 -7.16 11.94
N MET A 241 10.26 -6.02 12.59
CA MET A 241 9.99 -5.86 14.03
C MET A 241 8.50 -5.97 14.33
N LEU A 242 7.65 -5.37 13.50
CA LEU A 242 6.20 -5.46 13.62
C LEU A 242 5.73 -6.91 13.40
N LYS A 243 6.20 -7.57 12.35
CA LYS A 243 5.93 -8.99 12.13
C LYS A 243 6.31 -9.82 13.36
N LYS A 244 7.48 -9.59 13.95
CA LYS A 244 7.93 -10.32 15.14
C LYS A 244 7.03 -10.05 16.34
N HIS A 245 6.58 -8.82 16.54
CA HIS A 245 5.67 -8.43 17.62
C HIS A 245 4.32 -9.13 17.51
N TYR A 246 3.74 -9.15 16.30
CA TYR A 246 2.43 -9.79 16.05
C TYR A 246 2.54 -11.29 15.71
N SER A 247 3.74 -11.87 15.57
CA SER A 247 3.94 -13.28 15.22
C SER A 247 3.90 -14.24 16.43
N SER A 248 3.62 -13.74 17.62
CA SER A 248 3.45 -14.59 18.81
C SER A 248 2.24 -15.53 18.69
N ALA A 249 1.25 -15.16 17.89
CA ALA A 249 0.12 -16.00 17.61
C ALA A 249 0.37 -16.94 16.42
N LYS A 250 0.07 -18.22 16.59
CA LYS A 250 0.09 -19.24 15.54
C LYS A 250 -1.32 -19.77 15.31
N HIS A 251 -1.74 -19.74 14.05
CA HIS A 251 -2.97 -20.38 13.63
C HIS A 251 -2.69 -21.84 13.33
N ILE A 252 -3.36 -22.74 14.04
CA ILE A 252 -3.23 -24.18 13.91
C ILE A 252 -4.56 -24.70 13.40
N SER A 253 -4.57 -25.26 12.19
CA SER A 253 -5.73 -25.90 11.56
C SER A 253 -5.47 -27.38 11.48
N ILE A 254 -6.43 -28.18 11.94
CA ILE A 254 -6.30 -29.63 12.08
C ILE A 254 -7.53 -30.29 11.52
N ASP A 255 -7.31 -31.17 10.54
CA ASP A 255 -8.32 -32.09 10.04
C ASP A 255 -8.12 -33.45 10.69
N TYR A 256 -9.16 -33.99 11.29
CA TYR A 256 -9.11 -35.23 12.01
C TYR A 256 -10.29 -36.16 11.66
N THR A 257 -10.11 -37.48 11.87
CA THR A 257 -11.20 -38.43 11.70
C THR A 257 -12.19 -38.26 12.83
N PRO A 258 -13.47 -37.90 12.61
CA PRO A 258 -14.46 -37.76 13.63
C PRO A 258 -14.71 -39.12 14.30
N ALA A 259 -14.23 -39.32 15.52
CA ALA A 259 -14.60 -40.46 16.34
C ALA A 259 -15.95 -40.18 17.02
N PRO A 260 -16.72 -41.19 17.41
CA PRO A 260 -17.92 -41.03 18.23
C PRO A 260 -17.53 -40.59 19.64
N LEU A 261 -16.95 -39.44 19.77
CA LEU A 261 -16.51 -38.83 21.04
C LEU A 261 -17.66 -38.05 21.67
N CYS A 262 -17.81 -38.19 22.99
CA CYS A 262 -18.63 -37.30 23.78
C CYS A 262 -17.88 -36.00 24.00
N GLY A 263 -18.07 -34.99 23.13
CA GLY A 263 -17.48 -33.67 23.30
C GLY A 263 -16.94 -33.04 22.05
N ARG A 264 -16.51 -31.79 22.14
CA ARG A 264 -15.85 -31.05 21.10
C ARG A 264 -14.34 -31.33 21.11
N ALA A 265 -13.69 -31.20 19.96
CA ALA A 265 -12.23 -31.37 19.88
C ALA A 265 -11.50 -30.28 20.69
N SER A 266 -12.08 -29.10 20.80
CA SER A 266 -11.57 -28.01 21.65
C SER A 266 -11.53 -28.35 23.14
N ASP A 267 -12.43 -29.19 23.63
CA ASP A 267 -12.48 -29.59 25.07
C ASP A 267 -11.20 -30.35 25.50
N LEU A 268 -10.47 -30.92 24.54
CA LEU A 268 -9.17 -31.57 24.80
C LEU A 268 -8.08 -30.55 25.13
N LEU A 269 -8.27 -29.30 24.75
CA LEU A 269 -7.32 -28.20 24.97
C LEU A 269 -7.57 -27.43 26.26
N ASP A 270 -8.67 -27.72 26.99
CA ASP A 270 -9.00 -27.05 28.27
C ASP A 270 -7.92 -27.25 29.35
N ILE A 271 -7.04 -28.23 29.17
CA ILE A 271 -5.88 -28.48 30.05
C ILE A 271 -4.85 -27.34 29.92
N LEU A 272 -4.86 -26.62 28.81
CA LEU A 272 -4.00 -25.46 28.54
C LEU A 272 -4.78 -24.19 28.91
N GLU A 273 -4.79 -23.86 30.20
CA GLU A 273 -5.64 -22.84 30.84
C GLU A 273 -5.52 -21.43 30.22
N ASN A 274 -4.43 -21.11 29.49
CA ASN A 274 -4.21 -19.79 28.90
C ASN A 274 -3.45 -19.87 27.56
N GLY A 275 -3.71 -18.93 26.66
CA GLY A 275 -2.94 -18.76 25.45
C GLY A 275 -3.50 -19.48 24.23
N LEU A 276 -4.71 -20.06 24.32
CA LEU A 276 -5.44 -20.64 23.18
C LEU A 276 -6.79 -19.96 22.98
N SER A 277 -7.11 -19.67 21.74
CA SER A 277 -8.44 -19.20 21.34
C SER A 277 -8.97 -20.11 20.24
N VAL A 278 -10.13 -20.72 20.45
CA VAL A 278 -10.80 -21.56 19.46
C VAL A 278 -11.47 -20.64 18.45
N ILE A 279 -11.07 -20.76 17.17
CA ILE A 279 -11.65 -20.02 16.05
C ILE A 279 -12.83 -20.79 15.48
N LYS A 280 -12.62 -22.11 15.27
CA LYS A 280 -13.61 -22.98 14.66
C LYS A 280 -13.48 -24.39 15.22
N ASP A 281 -14.59 -24.99 15.59
CA ASP A 281 -14.66 -26.37 16.06
C ASP A 281 -15.92 -27.04 15.49
N ILE A 282 -15.71 -27.83 14.45
CA ILE A 282 -16.74 -28.62 13.79
C ILE A 282 -16.27 -30.07 13.68
N PRO A 283 -17.16 -31.06 13.61
CA PRO A 283 -16.76 -32.45 13.48
C PRO A 283 -15.81 -32.67 12.31
N GLY A 284 -14.60 -33.16 12.60
CA GLY A 284 -13.54 -33.40 11.62
C GLY A 284 -12.61 -32.22 11.35
N HIS A 285 -12.86 -31.04 11.90
CA HIS A 285 -12.02 -29.87 11.67
C HIS A 285 -11.97 -28.93 12.89
N LEU A 286 -10.77 -28.61 13.35
CA LEU A 286 -10.49 -27.71 14.47
C LEU A 286 -9.50 -26.62 14.04
N GLU A 287 -9.85 -25.37 14.28
CA GLU A 287 -8.94 -24.23 14.13
C GLU A 287 -8.75 -23.52 15.47
N VAL A 288 -7.49 -23.34 15.86
CA VAL A 288 -7.12 -22.64 17.09
C VAL A 288 -6.03 -21.61 16.83
N LEU A 289 -6.09 -20.52 17.57
CA LEU A 289 -5.03 -19.51 17.65
C LEU A 289 -4.25 -19.78 18.94
N ALA A 290 -2.96 -20.03 18.82
CA ALA A 290 -2.07 -20.31 19.95
C ALA A 290 -1.10 -19.13 20.15
N ASP A 291 -1.09 -18.52 21.32
CA ASP A 291 -0.06 -17.56 21.70
C ASP A 291 1.21 -18.32 22.12
N THR A 292 2.21 -18.27 21.25
CA THR A 292 3.47 -19.00 21.44
C THR A 292 4.33 -18.46 22.60
N THR A 293 3.97 -17.34 23.20
CA THR A 293 4.61 -16.85 24.43
C THR A 293 4.15 -17.62 25.66
N THR A 294 2.98 -18.21 25.61
CA THR A 294 2.34 -18.93 26.72
C THR A 294 2.24 -20.42 26.47
N VAL A 295 1.97 -20.85 25.24
CA VAL A 295 1.75 -22.27 24.89
C VAL A 295 2.59 -22.63 23.68
N SER A 296 3.36 -23.70 23.76
CA SER A 296 4.10 -24.17 22.57
C SER A 296 3.19 -24.94 21.63
N VAL A 297 3.38 -24.71 20.32
CA VAL A 297 2.66 -25.43 19.26
C VAL A 297 2.80 -26.95 19.42
N SER A 298 3.99 -27.42 19.82
CA SER A 298 4.25 -28.85 20.08
C SER A 298 3.40 -29.44 21.21
N GLN A 299 3.10 -28.67 22.25
CA GLN A 299 2.20 -29.09 23.30
C GLN A 299 0.77 -29.25 22.79
N VAL A 300 0.28 -28.28 22.03
CA VAL A 300 -1.06 -28.35 21.43
C VAL A 300 -1.19 -29.58 20.52
N ILE A 301 -0.23 -29.79 19.62
CA ILE A 301 -0.23 -30.95 18.71
C ILE A 301 -0.15 -32.27 19.51
N SER A 302 0.70 -32.36 20.54
CA SER A 302 0.87 -33.57 21.34
C SER A 302 -0.43 -33.95 22.05
N ILE A 303 -1.15 -32.97 22.61
CA ILE A 303 -2.43 -33.21 23.27
C ILE A 303 -3.47 -33.72 22.27
N LEU A 304 -3.61 -33.05 21.13
CA LEU A 304 -4.58 -33.43 20.11
C LEU A 304 -4.27 -34.81 19.51
N ASN A 305 -3.01 -35.08 19.18
CA ASN A 305 -2.58 -36.35 18.59
C ASN A 305 -2.72 -37.54 19.56
N SER A 306 -2.76 -37.27 20.86
CA SER A 306 -3.01 -38.34 21.87
C SER A 306 -4.46 -38.81 21.90
N ARG A 307 -5.39 -38.07 21.33
CA ARG A 307 -6.85 -38.32 21.45
C ARG A 307 -7.59 -38.30 20.10
N LEU A 308 -7.02 -37.71 19.05
CA LEU A 308 -7.58 -37.59 17.71
C LEU A 308 -6.68 -38.27 16.70
N GLU A 309 -7.27 -38.91 15.70
CA GLU A 309 -6.56 -39.36 14.51
C GLU A 309 -6.45 -38.21 13.55
N ILE A 310 -5.29 -37.52 13.56
CA ILE A 310 -5.05 -36.36 12.73
C ILE A 310 -4.76 -36.79 11.28
N ASN A 311 -5.53 -36.28 10.34
CA ASN A 311 -5.40 -36.55 8.90
C ASN A 311 -4.50 -35.51 8.22
N ASP A 312 -4.66 -34.23 8.60
CA ASP A 312 -3.87 -33.12 8.09
C ASP A 312 -3.65 -32.06 9.16
N LEU A 313 -2.53 -31.35 9.09
CA LEU A 313 -2.14 -30.33 10.03
C LEU A 313 -1.46 -29.17 9.29
N SER A 314 -2.01 -27.98 9.46
CA SER A 314 -1.42 -26.74 8.96
C SER A 314 -1.11 -25.80 10.13
N ILE A 315 0.10 -25.24 10.13
CA ILE A 315 0.53 -24.25 11.11
C ILE A 315 0.97 -23.01 10.34
N THR A 316 0.24 -21.93 10.49
CA THR A 316 0.56 -20.68 9.85
C THR A 316 0.86 -19.60 10.90
N GLY A 317 1.75 -18.68 10.59
CA GLY A 317 1.95 -17.48 11.40
C GLY A 317 0.82 -16.49 11.14
N THR A 318 0.74 -15.46 11.97
CA THR A 318 -0.12 -14.30 11.71
C THR A 318 0.15 -13.76 10.31
N THR A 319 -0.86 -13.67 9.49
CA THR A 319 -0.76 -13.12 8.14
C THR A 319 -0.58 -11.60 8.21
N MET A 320 -0.08 -11.02 7.11
CA MET A 320 -0.02 -9.55 7.00
C MET A 320 -1.40 -8.90 7.12
N ASP A 321 -2.44 -9.56 6.61
CA ASP A 321 -3.83 -9.10 6.71
C ASP A 321 -4.27 -9.01 8.18
N GLU A 322 -4.06 -10.07 8.95
CA GLU A 322 -4.39 -10.12 10.38
C GLU A 322 -3.58 -9.09 11.18
N MET A 323 -2.29 -8.92 10.87
CA MET A 323 -1.46 -7.91 11.50
C MET A 323 -1.98 -6.50 11.23
N VAL A 324 -2.35 -6.19 10.00
CA VAL A 324 -2.91 -4.88 9.62
C VAL A 324 -4.26 -4.65 10.30
N VAL A 325 -5.12 -5.68 10.37
CA VAL A 325 -6.40 -5.60 11.11
C VAL A 325 -6.15 -5.36 12.60
N SER A 326 -5.20 -6.07 13.22
CA SER A 326 -4.84 -5.87 14.62
C SER A 326 -4.33 -4.45 14.87
N LEU A 327 -3.47 -3.93 14.00
CA LEU A 327 -3.02 -2.53 14.05
C LEU A 327 -4.19 -1.55 13.97
N TYR A 328 -5.16 -1.78 13.07
CA TYR A 328 -6.33 -0.91 12.96
C TYR A 328 -7.19 -0.96 14.22
N GLN A 329 -7.36 -2.11 14.84
CA GLN A 329 -8.10 -2.27 16.10
C GLN A 329 -7.39 -1.57 17.27
N GLU A 330 -6.06 -1.75 17.40
CA GLU A 330 -5.24 -1.13 18.44
C GLU A 330 -5.33 0.40 18.39
N TYR A 331 -5.29 0.98 17.21
CA TYR A 331 -5.40 2.43 17.03
C TYR A 331 -6.84 2.93 16.85
N SER A 332 -7.84 2.07 16.97
CA SER A 332 -9.28 2.41 16.85
C SER A 332 -9.63 3.12 15.53
N ILE A 333 -9.13 2.60 14.42
CA ILE A 333 -9.36 3.13 13.06
C ILE A 333 -10.09 2.15 12.15
#